data_687c531cbfea13373998065c70ac2c3a
#
_entry.id   687c531cbfea13373998065c70ac2c3a
#
_cell.length_a   1.000
_cell.length_b   1.000
_cell.length_c   1.000
_cell.angle_alpha   90.00
_cell.angle_beta   90.00
_cell.angle_gamma   90.00
#
_symmetry.space_group_name_H-M   'P 1'
#
loop_
_entity.id
_entity.type
_entity.pdbx_description
1 polymer ?
#
loop_
_entity_poly.entity_id
_entity_poly.type
_entity_poly.pdbx_seq_one_letter_code
_entity_poly.pdbx_strand_id
1 'polypeptide(L)'
;MLASAPVRAAIVVAALVALVAGYRWWNSPERQVNQLLADVATALSHESAETDLRALTAVASLQTRLTADVSIDMGGHSSPIRGRQEVIATATRVRASSPMMRVQFFDPETVVSGDSSGTTKVTVQVTTRDAVGQDVAAAYIVSIDLVLADGRWQIVSARILPEQGSAV
;
A
#
# COMPACT_ATOMS: atom_id res chain seq x y z
N MET A 1 -24.65 -25.56 39.74
CA MET A 1 -24.91 -26.52 38.64
C MET A 1 -23.65 -26.65 37.81
N LEU A 2 -22.93 -27.77 37.94
CA LEU A 2 -21.69 -28.02 37.18
C LEU A 2 -22.09 -28.52 35.78
N ALA A 3 -21.77 -27.75 34.76
CA ALA A 3 -21.98 -28.16 33.35
C ALA A 3 -21.32 -29.52 33.12
N SER A 4 -22.06 -30.44 32.47
CA SER A 4 -21.60 -31.79 32.17
C SER A 4 -20.32 -31.77 31.30
N ALA A 5 -19.46 -32.76 31.46
CA ALA A 5 -18.18 -32.84 30.75
C ALA A 5 -18.29 -32.60 29.23
N PRO A 6 -19.32 -33.08 28.48
CA PRO A 6 -19.48 -32.81 27.06
C PRO A 6 -19.74 -31.32 26.76
N VAL A 7 -20.44 -30.59 27.63
CA VAL A 7 -20.71 -29.15 27.42
C VAL A 7 -19.42 -28.32 27.58
N ARG A 8 -18.57 -28.69 28.53
CA ARG A 8 -17.25 -28.01 28.69
C ARG A 8 -16.33 -28.25 27.49
N ALA A 9 -16.30 -29.49 26.97
CA ALA A 9 -15.53 -29.82 25.76
C ALA A 9 -16.04 -29.04 24.53
N ALA A 10 -17.35 -28.92 24.37
CA ALA A 10 -17.93 -28.14 23.26
C ALA A 10 -17.59 -26.64 23.33
N ILE A 11 -17.59 -26.05 24.52
CA ILE A 11 -17.21 -24.65 24.76
C ILE A 11 -15.72 -24.43 24.40
N VAL A 12 -14.83 -25.33 24.79
CA VAL A 12 -13.40 -25.23 24.51
C VAL A 12 -13.14 -25.33 23.01
N VAL A 13 -13.80 -26.27 22.32
CA VAL A 13 -13.69 -26.42 20.87
C VAL A 13 -14.20 -25.17 20.14
N ALA A 14 -15.37 -24.66 20.55
CA ALA A 14 -15.92 -23.44 19.98
C ALA A 14 -14.99 -22.21 20.19
N ALA A 15 -14.37 -22.08 21.36
CA ALA A 15 -13.41 -21.03 21.65
C ALA A 15 -12.14 -21.17 20.80
N LEU A 16 -11.61 -22.37 20.60
CA LEU A 16 -10.47 -22.64 19.73
C LEU A 16 -10.79 -22.32 18.26
N VAL A 17 -11.94 -22.73 17.76
CA VAL A 17 -12.38 -22.40 16.41
C VAL A 17 -12.53 -20.90 16.22
N ALA A 18 -13.11 -20.19 17.19
CA ALA A 18 -13.25 -18.75 17.15
C ALA A 18 -11.89 -18.03 17.21
N LEU A 19 -10.94 -18.52 18.00
CA LEU A 19 -9.56 -18.00 18.05
C LEU A 19 -8.84 -18.21 16.71
N VAL A 20 -8.92 -19.41 16.13
CA VAL A 20 -8.28 -19.71 14.83
C VAL A 20 -8.93 -18.89 13.71
N ALA A 21 -10.26 -18.80 13.68
CA ALA A 21 -10.97 -17.99 12.70
C ALA A 21 -10.63 -16.50 12.84
N GLY A 22 -10.61 -15.99 14.08
CA GLY A 22 -10.21 -14.61 14.39
C GLY A 22 -8.76 -14.33 14.00
N TYR A 23 -7.84 -15.24 14.29
CA TYR A 23 -6.44 -15.13 13.90
C TYR A 23 -6.25 -15.11 12.38
N ARG A 24 -6.93 -16.03 11.65
CA ARG A 24 -6.89 -16.05 10.17
C ARG A 24 -7.51 -14.81 9.57
N TRP A 25 -8.62 -14.33 10.13
CA TRP A 25 -9.26 -13.09 9.68
C TRP A 25 -8.40 -11.86 9.97
N TRP A 26 -7.71 -11.83 11.13
CA TRP A 26 -6.80 -10.74 11.51
C TRP A 26 -5.54 -10.70 10.63
N ASN A 27 -5.03 -11.86 10.22
CA ASN A 27 -3.85 -12.02 9.38
C ASN A 27 -4.19 -12.23 7.89
N SER A 28 -5.38 -11.82 7.44
CA SER A 28 -5.72 -11.99 6.02
C SER A 28 -4.74 -11.19 5.14
N PRO A 29 -4.30 -11.76 4.01
CA PRO A 29 -3.40 -11.09 3.07
C PRO A 29 -3.92 -9.73 2.63
N GLU A 30 -5.23 -9.61 2.39
CA GLU A 30 -5.85 -8.35 1.97
C GLU A 30 -5.67 -7.25 3.03
N ARG A 31 -5.80 -7.58 4.32
CA ARG A 31 -5.57 -6.61 5.40
C ARG A 31 -4.13 -6.15 5.47
N GLN A 32 -3.19 -7.09 5.31
CA GLN A 32 -1.76 -6.76 5.30
C GLN A 32 -1.40 -5.89 4.10
N VAL A 33 -1.97 -6.16 2.93
CA VAL A 33 -1.80 -5.33 1.74
C VAL A 33 -2.42 -3.94 1.95
N ASN A 34 -3.63 -3.85 2.51
CA ASN A 34 -4.24 -2.56 2.82
C ASN A 34 -3.41 -1.75 3.82
N GLN A 35 -2.80 -2.40 4.81
CA GLN A 35 -1.87 -1.75 5.73
C GLN A 35 -0.61 -1.28 5.00
N LEU A 36 -0.04 -2.08 4.10
CA LEU A 36 1.08 -1.68 3.26
C LEU A 36 0.75 -0.42 2.44
N LEU A 37 -0.42 -0.39 1.80
CA LEU A 37 -0.87 0.78 1.03
C LEU A 37 -1.03 2.01 1.92
N ALA A 38 -1.62 1.86 3.11
CA ALA A 38 -1.75 2.95 4.08
C ALA A 38 -0.39 3.49 4.54
N ASP A 39 0.58 2.61 4.79
CA ASP A 39 1.94 2.99 5.17
C ASP A 39 2.64 3.74 4.02
N VAL A 40 2.47 3.29 2.78
CA VAL A 40 3.01 3.98 1.59
C VAL A 40 2.33 5.34 1.40
N ALA A 41 1.00 5.43 1.54
CA ALA A 41 0.28 6.70 1.49
C ALA A 41 0.80 7.70 2.52
N THR A 42 0.99 7.23 3.76
CA THR A 42 1.55 8.04 4.86
C THR A 42 2.97 8.50 4.55
N ALA A 43 3.82 7.61 4.02
CA ALA A 43 5.21 7.93 3.68
C ALA A 43 5.33 8.95 2.53
N LEU A 44 4.41 8.92 1.58
CA LEU A 44 4.39 9.84 0.44
C LEU A 44 3.70 11.17 0.74
N SER A 45 2.72 11.19 1.66
CA SER A 45 1.98 12.40 2.02
C SER A 45 2.82 13.32 2.92
N HIS A 46 2.70 14.63 2.71
CA HIS A 46 3.31 15.66 3.58
C HIS A 46 2.53 16.96 3.51
N GLU A 47 2.69 17.79 4.54
CA GLU A 47 2.17 19.14 4.65
C GLU A 47 3.31 20.16 4.73
N SER A 48 3.03 21.40 4.39
CA SER A 48 4.02 22.49 4.21
C SER A 48 4.91 22.80 5.44
N ALA A 49 4.58 22.28 6.61
CA ALA A 49 5.32 22.54 7.86
C ALA A 49 6.08 21.31 8.38
N GLU A 50 6.33 20.32 7.52
CA GLU A 50 7.03 19.10 7.94
C GLU A 50 8.52 19.40 8.21
N THR A 51 9.06 18.86 9.32
CA THR A 51 10.48 18.96 9.62
C THR A 51 11.27 17.97 8.74
N ASP A 52 12.51 18.35 8.36
CA ASP A 52 13.41 17.50 7.56
C ASP A 52 13.57 16.08 8.14
N LEU A 53 13.60 15.97 9.48
CA LEU A 53 13.71 14.68 10.15
C LEU A 53 12.48 13.77 9.90
N ARG A 54 11.28 14.34 9.91
CA ARG A 54 10.05 13.60 9.59
C ARG A 54 10.03 13.15 8.13
N ALA A 55 10.43 14.03 7.23
CA ALA A 55 10.56 13.72 5.82
C ALA A 55 11.50 12.54 5.57
N LEU A 56 12.69 12.57 6.19
CA LEU A 56 13.68 11.50 6.09
C LEU A 56 13.15 10.18 6.68
N THR A 57 12.50 10.22 7.84
CA THR A 57 11.93 9.02 8.47
C THR A 57 10.80 8.43 7.65
N ALA A 58 9.92 9.25 7.09
CA ALA A 58 8.83 8.81 6.23
C ALA A 58 9.35 8.09 4.99
N VAL A 59 10.31 8.69 4.28
CA VAL A 59 10.91 8.08 3.09
C VAL A 59 11.73 6.84 3.43
N ALA A 60 12.44 6.83 4.57
CA ALA A 60 13.18 5.65 5.02
C ALA A 60 12.26 4.44 5.29
N SER A 61 11.01 4.68 5.71
CA SER A 61 10.04 3.61 5.92
C SER A 61 9.69 2.85 4.64
N LEU A 62 9.82 3.47 3.46
CA LEU A 62 9.61 2.83 2.16
C LEU A 62 10.64 1.73 1.87
N GLN A 63 11.84 1.79 2.45
CA GLN A 63 12.89 0.79 2.21
C GLN A 63 12.44 -0.64 2.54
N THR A 64 11.62 -0.80 3.58
CA THR A 64 11.12 -2.11 4.01
C THR A 64 9.84 -2.52 3.28
N ARG A 65 9.24 -1.62 2.50
CA ARG A 65 7.99 -1.84 1.76
C ARG A 65 8.22 -2.15 0.27
N LEU A 66 9.44 -1.95 -0.22
CA LEU A 66 9.82 -2.14 -1.62
C LEU A 66 10.86 -3.26 -1.72
N THR A 67 10.78 -4.08 -2.77
CA THR A 67 11.86 -5.03 -3.10
C THR A 67 13.09 -4.28 -3.60
N ALA A 68 14.24 -4.94 -3.62
CA ALA A 68 15.49 -4.30 -4.08
C ALA A 68 15.43 -3.89 -5.55
N ASP A 69 14.74 -4.68 -6.37
CA ASP A 69 14.58 -4.56 -7.82
C ASP A 69 13.23 -3.98 -8.25
N VAL A 70 12.53 -3.29 -7.33
CA VAL A 70 11.22 -2.67 -7.60
C VAL A 70 11.23 -1.84 -8.89
N SER A 71 10.13 -1.91 -9.64
CA SER A 71 9.94 -1.16 -10.88
C SER A 71 8.64 -0.36 -10.85
N ILE A 72 8.72 0.95 -11.08
CA ILE A 72 7.56 1.85 -11.16
C ILE A 72 7.41 2.37 -12.57
N ASP A 73 6.31 2.02 -13.21
CA ASP A 73 5.95 2.46 -14.55
C ASP A 73 4.86 3.54 -14.45
N MET A 74 5.25 4.77 -14.75
CA MET A 74 4.35 5.94 -14.70
C MET A 74 3.45 6.04 -15.94
N GLY A 75 3.60 5.12 -16.89
CA GLY A 75 2.86 5.14 -18.15
C GLY A 75 3.38 6.19 -19.15
N GLY A 76 2.75 6.21 -20.32
CA GLY A 76 3.11 7.13 -21.39
C GLY A 76 4.50 6.82 -21.99
N HIS A 77 5.28 7.88 -22.27
CA HIS A 77 6.61 7.77 -22.90
C HIS A 77 7.75 7.80 -21.87
N SER A 78 7.43 7.73 -20.57
CA SER A 78 8.45 7.76 -19.52
C SER A 78 9.08 6.38 -19.34
N SER A 79 10.40 6.34 -19.17
CA SER A 79 11.08 5.10 -18.80
C SER A 79 10.71 4.69 -17.39
N PRO A 80 10.48 3.39 -17.10
CA PRO A 80 10.22 2.93 -15.75
C PRO A 80 11.37 3.27 -14.79
N ILE A 81 11.03 3.70 -13.59
CA ILE A 81 11.98 3.91 -12.49
C ILE A 81 12.28 2.53 -11.91
N ARG A 82 13.55 2.14 -11.86
CA ARG A 82 13.96 0.81 -11.43
C ARG A 82 14.92 0.85 -10.26
N GLY A 83 14.71 -0.08 -9.34
CA GLY A 83 15.51 -0.23 -8.13
C GLY A 83 15.04 0.66 -6.99
N ARG A 84 15.08 0.09 -5.78
CA ARG A 84 14.58 0.72 -4.56
C ARG A 84 15.21 2.10 -4.30
N GLN A 85 16.51 2.23 -4.51
CA GLN A 85 17.20 3.50 -4.26
C GLN A 85 16.71 4.62 -5.18
N GLU A 86 16.51 4.31 -6.46
CA GLU A 86 16.03 5.30 -7.43
C GLU A 86 14.57 5.69 -7.16
N VAL A 87 13.72 4.72 -6.79
CA VAL A 87 12.34 4.99 -6.38
C VAL A 87 12.31 5.91 -5.15
N ILE A 88 13.13 5.63 -4.14
CA ILE A 88 13.24 6.45 -2.92
C ILE A 88 13.78 7.85 -3.25
N ALA A 89 14.82 7.95 -4.08
CA ALA A 89 15.37 9.23 -4.50
C ALA A 89 14.33 10.07 -5.26
N THR A 90 13.56 9.43 -6.13
CA THR A 90 12.48 10.09 -6.87
C THR A 90 11.36 10.54 -5.94
N ALA A 91 10.92 9.70 -5.00
CA ALA A 91 9.92 10.07 -3.99
C ALA A 91 10.39 11.27 -3.15
N THR A 92 11.65 11.27 -2.72
CA THR A 92 12.26 12.39 -1.99
C THR A 92 12.25 13.68 -2.82
N ARG A 93 12.62 13.60 -4.10
CA ARG A 93 12.65 14.75 -5.01
C ARG A 93 11.25 15.31 -5.24
N VAL A 94 10.26 14.44 -5.47
CA VAL A 94 8.86 14.84 -5.63
C VAL A 94 8.32 15.52 -4.38
N ARG A 95 8.59 14.96 -3.19
CA ARG A 95 8.22 15.60 -1.91
C ARG A 95 8.84 17.00 -1.77
N ALA A 96 10.12 17.14 -2.10
CA ALA A 96 10.82 18.42 -2.00
C ALA A 96 10.33 19.47 -3.02
N SER A 97 9.77 19.04 -4.14
CA SER A 97 9.27 19.94 -5.20
C SER A 97 7.85 20.46 -4.96
N SER A 98 7.12 19.89 -4.03
CA SER A 98 5.71 20.22 -3.78
C SER A 98 5.53 20.74 -2.35
N PRO A 99 4.91 21.89 -2.12
CA PRO A 99 4.70 22.41 -0.77
C PRO A 99 3.75 21.54 0.06
N MET A 100 2.85 20.83 -0.60
CA MET A 100 1.94 19.86 0.03
C MET A 100 1.63 18.76 -0.97
N MET A 101 1.65 17.52 -0.49
CA MET A 101 1.20 16.35 -1.25
C MET A 101 0.43 15.41 -0.34
N ARG A 102 -0.76 15.01 -0.78
CA ARG A 102 -1.58 14.00 -0.13
C ARG A 102 -1.84 12.86 -1.10
N VAL A 103 -1.49 11.66 -0.68
CA VAL A 103 -1.72 10.43 -1.44
C VAL A 103 -2.76 9.60 -0.72
N GLN A 104 -3.77 9.12 -1.45
CA GLN A 104 -4.83 8.29 -0.91
C GLN A 104 -5.08 7.12 -1.86
N PHE A 105 -5.31 5.94 -1.29
CA PHE A 105 -5.67 4.73 -2.02
C PHE A 105 -7.14 4.42 -1.77
N PHE A 106 -7.89 4.16 -2.85
CA PHE A 106 -9.32 3.84 -2.80
C PHE A 106 -9.58 2.50 -3.48
N ASP A 107 -10.53 1.77 -2.94
CA ASP A 107 -11.08 0.53 -3.52
C ASP A 107 -10.01 -0.47 -3.95
N PRO A 108 -9.10 -0.89 -3.05
CA PRO A 108 -8.09 -1.88 -3.38
C PRO A 108 -8.72 -3.25 -3.63
N GLU A 109 -8.56 -3.76 -4.84
CA GLU A 109 -8.96 -5.11 -5.24
C GLU A 109 -7.71 -5.99 -5.26
N THR A 110 -7.53 -6.81 -4.21
CA THR A 110 -6.36 -7.66 -4.06
C THR A 110 -6.67 -9.10 -4.43
N VAL A 111 -5.89 -9.66 -5.33
CA VAL A 111 -5.89 -11.07 -5.69
C VAL A 111 -4.58 -11.69 -5.27
N VAL A 112 -4.64 -12.63 -4.34
CA VAL A 112 -3.46 -13.39 -3.88
C VAL A 112 -3.33 -14.65 -4.72
N SER A 113 -2.13 -14.87 -5.27
CA SER A 113 -1.79 -16.02 -6.09
C SER A 113 -0.78 -16.89 -5.34
N GLY A 114 -1.24 -18.06 -4.88
CA GLY A 114 -0.41 -18.93 -4.03
C GLY A 114 -0.14 -18.32 -2.65
N ASP A 115 0.99 -18.71 -2.03
CA ASP A 115 1.29 -18.36 -0.64
C ASP A 115 2.13 -17.08 -0.49
N SER A 116 2.70 -16.57 -1.59
CA SER A 116 3.74 -15.53 -1.49
C SER A 116 3.67 -14.44 -2.56
N SER A 117 2.67 -14.44 -3.43
CA SER A 117 2.52 -13.40 -4.46
C SER A 117 1.08 -12.89 -4.52
N GLY A 118 0.92 -11.68 -4.99
CA GLY A 118 -0.39 -11.07 -5.17
C GLY A 118 -0.33 -9.87 -6.10
N THR A 119 -1.49 -9.49 -6.61
CA THR A 119 -1.66 -8.28 -7.40
C THR A 119 -2.80 -7.47 -6.81
N THR A 120 -2.61 -6.18 -6.66
CA THR A 120 -3.65 -5.24 -6.23
C THR A 120 -3.90 -4.22 -7.32
N LYS A 121 -5.16 -4.07 -7.71
CA LYS A 121 -5.63 -2.95 -8.51
C LYS A 121 -6.26 -1.92 -7.58
N VAL A 122 -5.85 -0.66 -7.70
CA VAL A 122 -6.26 0.38 -6.75
C VAL A 122 -6.37 1.73 -7.45
N THR A 123 -7.31 2.56 -7.03
CA THR A 123 -7.36 3.97 -7.43
C THR A 123 -6.49 4.80 -6.52
N VAL A 124 -5.51 5.49 -7.07
CA VAL A 124 -4.59 6.38 -6.36
C VAL A 124 -4.99 7.81 -6.66
N GLN A 125 -5.38 8.56 -5.65
CA GLN A 125 -5.60 9.99 -5.76
C GLN A 125 -4.41 10.74 -5.17
N VAL A 126 -3.85 11.64 -5.95
CA VAL A 126 -2.77 12.52 -5.54
C VAL A 126 -3.31 13.95 -5.54
N THR A 127 -3.27 14.59 -4.39
CA THR A 127 -3.63 16.01 -4.25
C THR A 127 -2.36 16.80 -3.95
N THR A 128 -2.07 17.81 -4.74
CA THR A 128 -0.93 18.73 -4.56
C THR A 128 -1.44 20.15 -4.50
N ARG A 129 -0.63 21.07 -3.95
CA ARG A 129 -0.92 22.50 -3.96
C ARG A 129 -0.10 23.19 -5.03
N ASP A 130 -0.77 23.91 -5.90
CA ASP A 130 -0.09 24.66 -6.96
C ASP A 130 0.57 25.97 -6.44
N ALA A 131 1.24 26.70 -7.33
CA ALA A 131 1.96 27.93 -7.00
C ALA A 131 1.04 29.09 -6.56
N VAL A 132 -0.26 29.02 -6.88
CA VAL A 132 -1.27 30.03 -6.46
C VAL A 132 -2.04 29.61 -5.21
N GLY A 133 -1.66 28.47 -4.61
CA GLY A 133 -2.20 27.97 -3.36
C GLY A 133 -3.50 27.16 -3.52
N GLN A 134 -3.85 26.75 -4.73
CA GLN A 134 -5.03 25.91 -4.99
C GLN A 134 -4.66 24.43 -4.93
N ASP A 135 -5.57 23.64 -4.36
CA ASP A 135 -5.41 22.19 -4.32
C ASP A 135 -5.85 21.59 -5.66
N VAL A 136 -4.91 20.87 -6.30
CA VAL A 136 -5.11 20.15 -7.57
C VAL A 136 -5.08 18.66 -7.28
N ALA A 137 -6.14 17.95 -7.66
CA ALA A 137 -6.23 16.51 -7.48
C ALA A 137 -6.18 15.79 -8.84
N ALA A 138 -5.44 14.70 -8.91
CA ALA A 138 -5.43 13.76 -10.02
C ALA A 138 -5.65 12.35 -9.50
N ALA A 139 -6.39 11.53 -10.25
CA ALA A 139 -6.65 10.14 -9.89
C ALA A 139 -6.12 9.22 -11.00
N TYR A 140 -5.53 8.11 -10.59
CA TYR A 140 -4.95 7.11 -11.48
C TYR A 140 -5.38 5.72 -11.04
N ILE A 141 -5.64 4.84 -12.00
CA ILE A 141 -5.80 3.41 -11.71
C ILE A 141 -4.41 2.78 -11.80
N VAL A 142 -3.98 2.12 -10.74
CA VAL A 142 -2.65 1.52 -10.63
C VAL A 142 -2.79 0.02 -10.35
N SER A 143 -2.01 -0.78 -11.08
CA SER A 143 -1.79 -2.19 -10.77
C SER A 143 -0.47 -2.33 -10.01
N ILE A 144 -0.50 -3.01 -8.88
CA ILE A 144 0.65 -3.20 -7.99
C ILE A 144 0.88 -4.69 -7.82
N ASP A 145 2.05 -5.18 -8.21
CA ASP A 145 2.46 -6.55 -7.95
C ASP A 145 3.22 -6.63 -6.63
N LEU A 146 2.90 -7.66 -5.87
CA LEU A 146 3.30 -7.83 -4.48
C LEU A 146 3.97 -9.19 -4.27
N VAL A 147 4.93 -9.25 -3.37
CA VAL A 147 5.53 -10.49 -2.89
C VAL A 147 5.58 -10.51 -1.36
N LEU A 148 5.35 -11.68 -0.78
CA LEU A 148 5.55 -11.91 0.65
C LEU A 148 6.99 -12.36 0.87
N ALA A 149 7.82 -11.48 1.42
CA ALA A 149 9.20 -11.73 1.76
C ALA A 149 9.43 -11.47 3.25
N ASP A 150 10.08 -12.39 3.95
CA ASP A 150 10.36 -12.32 5.39
C ASP A 150 9.10 -12.02 6.24
N GLY A 151 7.97 -12.62 5.85
CA GLY A 151 6.69 -12.46 6.54
C GLY A 151 6.03 -11.09 6.35
N ARG A 152 6.45 -10.30 5.36
CA ARG A 152 5.90 -8.97 5.03
C ARG A 152 5.65 -8.83 3.54
N TRP A 153 4.54 -8.21 3.20
CA TRP A 153 4.26 -7.85 1.82
C TRP A 153 5.15 -6.68 1.38
N GLN A 154 5.73 -6.83 0.20
CA GLN A 154 6.57 -5.82 -0.45
C GLN A 154 6.10 -5.60 -1.88
N ILE A 155 6.25 -4.36 -2.36
CA ILE A 155 5.93 -3.98 -3.74
C ILE A 155 7.09 -4.40 -4.64
N VAL A 156 6.79 -5.19 -5.66
CA VAL A 156 7.72 -5.59 -6.73
C VAL A 156 7.61 -4.66 -7.93
N SER A 157 6.37 -4.33 -8.31
CA SER A 157 6.13 -3.40 -9.39
C SER A 157 4.86 -2.58 -9.15
N ALA A 158 4.81 -1.38 -9.72
CA ALA A 158 3.59 -0.61 -9.83
C ALA A 158 3.50 -0.02 -11.23
N ARG A 159 2.31 -0.05 -11.84
CA ARG A 159 2.07 0.46 -13.18
C ARG A 159 0.77 1.25 -13.22
N ILE A 160 0.82 2.45 -13.76
CA ILE A 160 -0.38 3.21 -14.09
C ILE A 160 -1.06 2.54 -15.30
N LEU A 161 -2.31 2.15 -15.10
CA LEU A 161 -3.12 1.60 -16.18
C LEU A 161 -3.68 2.76 -17.03
N PRO A 162 -3.67 2.62 -18.37
CA PRO A 162 -4.33 3.59 -19.21
C PRO A 162 -5.82 3.66 -18.85
N GLU A 163 -6.39 4.86 -18.77
CA GLU A 163 -7.83 5.01 -18.69
C GLU A 163 -8.43 4.22 -19.85
N GLN A 164 -9.27 3.24 -19.55
CA GLN A 164 -10.08 2.61 -20.57
C GLN A 164 -11.04 3.70 -21.04
N GLY A 165 -10.67 4.37 -22.13
CA GLY A 165 -11.50 5.38 -22.74
C GLY A 165 -12.89 4.82 -22.89
N SER A 166 -13.87 5.50 -22.29
CA SER A 166 -15.29 5.28 -22.62
C SER A 166 -15.39 5.43 -24.13
N ALA A 167 -15.49 4.30 -24.83
CA ALA A 167 -15.93 4.30 -26.20
C ALA A 167 -17.34 4.91 -26.22
N VAL A 168 -17.44 6.15 -26.67
CA VAL A 168 -18.69 6.82 -27.00
C VAL A 168 -19.18 6.30 -28.33
#